data_37ecfbf8463bb9c98bc2cac74bc6a76d
#
_entry.id   37ecfbf8463bb9c98bc2cac74bc6a76d
#
_cell.length_a   1.000
_cell.length_b   1.000
_cell.length_c   1.000
_cell.angle_alpha   90.00
_cell.angle_beta   90.00
_cell.angle_gamma   90.00
#
_symmetry.space_group_name_H-M   'P 1'
#
loop_
_entity.id
_entity.type
_entity.pdbx_description
1 polymer ?
#
loop_
_entity_poly.entity_id
_entity_poly.type
_entity_poly.pdbx_seq_one_letter_code
_entity_poly.pdbx_strand_id
1 'polypeptide(L)'
;MDEREAREVKAQMVHYTRQLSERLVRPSDVARGGSVLALGLARRPDGSYQLAVRYRLGTSSVRSVARKVVDKIGPEDTDVRRTGRIRGLSDETAVRPRPPVIRARSLGETGRARPLRPGVSVAHVDVSAGTLGAFVHVDGEIHVLSNYHVLSGTPRASVGDVVVQPGPADGGQAPRDRVGTLAGRVELEPNGRALVDCAIARLDPELAEPDLQYPVGRVTTTADVLGGESVGKIGRTTAVTRGRVTAIELDDVVVGYGDELGELSFDNQIEVESTRPGPFSRGGDSGALVYREDGVAVGLLFAGSESGGDNGSGLTYVNPIGSVLAALGATLV
;
A
#
# COMPACT_ATOMS: atom_id res chain seq x y z
N MET A 1 -20.92 -1.64 17.77
CA MET A 1 -21.38 -0.37 17.15
C MET A 1 -21.91 -0.64 15.75
N ASP A 2 -22.95 0.07 15.30
CA ASP A 2 -23.27 0.12 13.87
C ASP A 2 -22.23 0.95 13.10
N GLU A 3 -22.29 0.96 11.77
CA GLU A 3 -21.28 1.60 10.91
C GLU A 3 -21.24 3.13 11.10
N ARG A 4 -22.39 3.77 11.25
CA ARG A 4 -22.48 5.23 11.44
C ARG A 4 -21.93 5.63 12.80
N GLU A 5 -22.36 4.94 13.86
CA GLU A 5 -21.87 5.15 15.22
C GLU A 5 -20.34 4.96 15.30
N ALA A 6 -19.81 3.92 14.64
CA ALA A 6 -18.37 3.67 14.62
C ALA A 6 -17.57 4.79 13.95
N ARG A 7 -18.09 5.40 12.86
CA ARG A 7 -17.47 6.58 12.23
C ARG A 7 -17.53 7.82 13.13
N GLU A 8 -18.64 8.04 13.82
CA GLU A 8 -18.78 9.14 14.77
C GLU A 8 -17.78 8.99 15.94
N VAL A 9 -17.65 7.78 16.50
CA VAL A 9 -16.67 7.44 17.53
C VAL A 9 -15.24 7.61 17.01
N LYS A 10 -14.93 7.12 15.81
CA LYS A 10 -13.61 7.32 15.17
C LYS A 10 -13.26 8.81 15.10
N ALA A 11 -14.15 9.64 14.58
CA ALA A 11 -13.90 11.09 14.44
C ALA A 11 -13.61 11.76 15.78
N GLN A 12 -14.36 11.41 16.82
CA GLN A 12 -14.12 11.91 18.18
C GLN A 12 -12.75 11.45 18.73
N MET A 13 -12.40 10.19 18.48
CA MET A 13 -11.14 9.61 18.98
C MET A 13 -9.92 10.13 18.24
N VAL A 14 -10.00 10.47 16.97
CA VAL A 14 -8.93 11.16 16.23
C VAL A 14 -8.58 12.48 16.93
N HIS A 15 -9.57 13.30 17.25
CA HIS A 15 -9.34 14.56 17.96
C HIS A 15 -8.77 14.32 19.38
N TYR A 16 -9.34 13.41 20.13
CA TYR A 16 -8.88 13.05 21.48
C TYR A 16 -7.43 12.54 21.49
N THR A 17 -7.08 11.70 20.54
CA THR A 17 -5.73 11.13 20.40
C THR A 17 -4.69 12.22 20.12
N ARG A 18 -5.00 13.21 19.27
CA ARG A 18 -4.12 14.35 19.01
C ARG A 18 -3.85 15.15 20.28
N GLN A 19 -4.88 15.47 21.05
CA GLN A 19 -4.73 16.17 22.34
C GLN A 19 -3.89 15.37 23.35
N LEU A 20 -4.07 14.05 23.41
CA LEU A 20 -3.27 13.19 24.29
C LEU A 20 -1.81 13.12 23.84
N SER A 21 -1.57 13.05 22.54
CA SER A 21 -0.21 12.98 21.98
C SER A 21 0.60 14.22 22.33
N GLU A 22 0.01 15.40 22.19
CA GLU A 22 0.65 16.66 22.57
C GLU A 22 1.06 16.74 24.05
N ARG A 23 0.28 16.10 24.93
CA ARG A 23 0.49 16.15 26.39
C ARG A 23 1.40 15.05 26.94
N LEU A 24 1.36 13.87 26.33
CA LEU A 24 1.93 12.65 26.91
C LEU A 24 3.11 12.08 26.14
N VAL A 25 3.27 12.46 24.87
CA VAL A 25 4.27 11.84 24.00
C VAL A 25 5.42 12.79 23.75
N ARG A 26 6.64 12.26 23.79
CA ARG A 26 7.83 13.06 23.48
C ARG A 26 7.83 13.40 21.99
N PRO A 27 8.30 14.60 21.61
CA PRO A 27 8.40 14.98 20.19
C PRO A 27 9.17 13.96 19.34
N SER A 28 10.16 13.27 19.90
CA SER A 28 10.92 12.20 19.23
C SER A 28 10.11 10.93 18.94
N ASP A 29 9.01 10.71 19.65
CA ASP A 29 8.16 9.53 19.49
C ASP A 29 6.94 9.82 18.60
N VAL A 30 6.72 11.10 18.26
CA VAL A 30 5.68 11.54 17.34
C VAL A 30 6.25 11.51 15.93
N ALA A 31 5.59 10.79 15.02
CA ALA A 31 5.92 10.88 13.60
C ALA A 31 5.75 12.33 13.12
N ARG A 32 6.53 12.73 12.11
CA ARG A 32 6.42 14.06 11.49
C ARG A 32 5.09 14.19 10.73
N GLY A 33 4.01 14.09 11.30
CA GLY A 33 2.64 14.19 10.81
C GLY A 33 1.67 14.23 11.98
N GLY A 34 2.20 14.19 13.23
CA GLY A 34 1.45 14.56 14.43
C GLY A 34 0.68 13.43 15.11
N SER A 35 0.60 12.21 14.58
CA SER A 35 -0.13 11.14 15.25
C SER A 35 0.76 9.98 15.69
N VAL A 36 0.44 9.40 16.82
CA VAL A 36 1.09 8.20 17.38
C VAL A 36 0.26 6.94 17.20
N LEU A 37 -1.03 7.11 16.87
CA LEU A 37 -1.98 6.04 16.57
C LEU A 37 -2.59 6.29 15.20
N ALA A 38 -2.74 5.23 14.41
CA ALA A 38 -3.69 5.21 13.32
C ALA A 38 -5.03 4.65 13.82
N LEU A 39 -6.12 5.29 13.42
CA LEU A 39 -7.48 4.94 13.83
C LEU A 39 -8.36 4.65 12.62
N GLY A 40 -9.11 3.56 12.67
CA GLY A 40 -10.01 3.12 11.61
C GLY A 40 -11.16 2.30 12.16
N LEU A 41 -11.78 1.52 11.29
CA LEU A 41 -12.91 0.66 11.61
C LEU A 41 -12.53 -0.81 11.38
N ALA A 42 -12.78 -1.68 12.34
CA ALA A 42 -12.63 -3.13 12.22
C ALA A 42 -14.00 -3.80 12.31
N ARG A 43 -14.37 -4.57 11.28
CA ARG A 43 -15.67 -5.24 11.25
C ARG A 43 -15.60 -6.58 11.94
N ARG A 44 -16.59 -6.86 12.80
CA ARG A 44 -16.78 -8.16 13.45
C ARG A 44 -17.53 -9.16 12.56
N PRO A 45 -17.45 -10.46 12.85
CA PRO A 45 -18.21 -11.47 12.10
C PRO A 45 -19.73 -11.29 12.14
N ASP A 46 -20.28 -10.67 13.17
CA ASP A 46 -21.70 -10.35 13.31
C ASP A 46 -22.14 -9.13 12.50
N GLY A 47 -21.20 -8.48 11.79
CA GLY A 47 -21.45 -7.30 10.98
C GLY A 47 -21.33 -5.96 11.74
N SER A 48 -21.19 -5.98 13.07
CA SER A 48 -20.90 -4.78 13.85
C SER A 48 -19.47 -4.30 13.69
N TYR A 49 -19.17 -3.09 14.17
CA TYR A 49 -17.84 -2.48 14.08
C TYR A 49 -17.21 -2.21 15.44
N GLN A 50 -15.89 -2.27 15.46
CA GLN A 50 -15.02 -1.82 16.54
C GLN A 50 -14.14 -0.68 16.02
N LEU A 51 -13.65 0.17 16.94
CA LEU A 51 -12.58 1.10 16.63
C LEU A 51 -11.26 0.32 16.45
N ALA A 52 -10.70 0.34 15.25
CA ALA A 52 -9.35 -0.17 14.99
C ALA A 52 -8.31 0.83 15.50
N VAL A 53 -7.45 0.40 16.43
CA VAL A 53 -6.37 1.19 17.01
C VAL A 53 -5.04 0.57 16.64
N ARG A 54 -4.22 1.27 15.86
CA ARG A 54 -2.92 0.81 15.39
C ARG A 54 -1.81 1.68 15.95
N TYR A 55 -0.76 1.08 16.51
CA TYR A 55 0.39 1.84 16.98
C TYR A 55 1.72 1.22 16.54
N ARG A 56 2.60 2.09 16.09
CA ARG A 56 3.91 1.73 15.54
C ARG A 56 4.94 1.45 16.63
N LEU A 57 5.10 2.41 17.54
CA LEU A 57 6.10 2.35 18.59
C LEU A 57 5.54 1.76 19.88
N GLY A 58 6.27 0.81 20.45
CA GLY A 58 5.90 0.22 21.75
C GLY A 58 6.44 0.99 22.97
N THR A 59 6.66 2.32 22.88
CA THR A 59 7.09 3.13 24.02
C THR A 59 5.98 3.23 25.07
N SER A 60 6.35 3.53 26.32
CA SER A 60 5.39 3.62 27.43
C SER A 60 4.37 4.72 27.21
N SER A 61 4.80 5.85 26.62
CA SER A 61 3.94 6.99 26.28
C SER A 61 2.89 6.64 25.23
N VAL A 62 3.29 6.02 24.12
CA VAL A 62 2.37 5.59 23.04
C VAL A 62 1.37 4.54 23.55
N ARG A 63 1.85 3.55 24.31
CA ARG A 63 0.95 2.56 24.95
C ARG A 63 -0.04 3.20 25.92
N SER A 64 0.38 4.26 26.63
CA SER A 64 -0.51 5.00 27.53
C SER A 64 -1.62 5.72 26.75
N VAL A 65 -1.31 6.32 25.59
CA VAL A 65 -2.31 6.93 24.72
C VAL A 65 -3.30 5.88 24.21
N ALA A 66 -2.80 4.74 23.68
CA ALA A 66 -3.66 3.66 23.21
C ALA A 66 -4.58 3.13 24.33
N ARG A 67 -4.05 2.91 25.55
CA ARG A 67 -4.83 2.48 26.70
C ARG A 67 -5.94 3.48 27.04
N LYS A 68 -5.66 4.78 27.05
CA LYS A 68 -6.67 5.81 27.34
C LYS A 68 -7.80 5.85 26.29
N VAL A 69 -7.50 5.52 25.03
CA VAL A 69 -8.54 5.34 23.98
C VAL A 69 -9.39 4.13 24.32
N VAL A 70 -8.78 2.99 24.66
CA VAL A 70 -9.50 1.77 25.06
C VAL A 70 -10.34 1.99 26.30
N ASP A 71 -9.79 2.65 27.34
CA ASP A 71 -10.52 2.93 28.57
C ASP A 71 -11.76 3.83 28.33
N LYS A 72 -11.70 4.68 27.31
CA LYS A 72 -12.79 5.59 26.95
C LYS A 72 -13.90 4.94 26.14
N ILE A 73 -13.58 3.98 25.28
CA ILE A 73 -14.52 3.31 24.37
C ILE A 73 -15.04 2.00 24.96
N GLY A 74 -14.18 1.27 25.66
CA GLY A 74 -14.38 -0.10 26.13
C GLY A 74 -13.52 -1.10 25.32
N PRO A 75 -12.94 -2.10 26.01
CA PRO A 75 -12.09 -3.10 25.35
C PRO A 75 -12.85 -3.96 24.34
N GLU A 76 -14.14 -4.18 24.55
CA GLU A 76 -15.03 -4.92 23.64
C GLU A 76 -15.30 -4.17 22.34
N ASP A 77 -15.22 -2.84 22.32
CA ASP A 77 -15.47 -2.00 21.15
C ASP A 77 -14.19 -1.47 20.51
N THR A 78 -13.04 -2.05 20.86
CA THR A 78 -11.74 -1.71 20.27
C THR A 78 -10.99 -2.95 19.76
N ASP A 79 -10.34 -2.83 18.59
CA ASP A 79 -9.37 -3.79 18.05
C ASP A 79 -7.99 -3.13 18.05
N VAL A 80 -7.16 -3.48 19.04
CA VAL A 80 -5.86 -2.84 19.28
C VAL A 80 -4.73 -3.72 18.78
N ARG A 81 -3.90 -3.21 17.85
CA ARG A 81 -2.75 -3.94 17.31
C ARG A 81 -1.49 -3.08 17.27
N ARG A 82 -0.37 -3.71 17.62
CA ARG A 82 0.95 -3.14 17.38
C ARG A 82 1.42 -3.55 15.98
N THR A 83 1.70 -2.58 15.13
CA THR A 83 2.13 -2.81 13.74
C THR A 83 3.64 -2.85 13.57
N GLY A 84 4.41 -2.25 14.50
CA GLY A 84 5.82 -1.96 14.25
C GLY A 84 5.98 -0.84 13.20
N ARG A 85 7.16 -0.72 12.63
CA ARG A 85 7.41 0.26 11.56
C ARG A 85 6.73 -0.17 10.29
N ILE A 86 6.07 0.78 9.63
CA ILE A 86 5.45 0.60 8.32
C ILE A 86 6.35 1.30 7.30
N ARG A 87 6.64 0.63 6.20
CA ARG A 87 7.48 1.18 5.12
C ARG A 87 6.78 1.00 3.79
N GLY A 88 7.02 1.94 2.88
CA GLY A 88 6.79 1.69 1.46
C GLY A 88 7.56 0.42 1.08
N LEU A 89 6.93 -0.47 0.36
CA LEU A 89 7.53 -1.78 0.04
C LEU A 89 8.51 -1.71 -1.14
N SER A 90 9.23 -0.59 -1.32
CA SER A 90 10.37 -0.51 -2.21
C SER A 90 11.55 -1.32 -1.64
N ASP A 91 12.26 -1.99 -2.50
CA ASP A 91 13.49 -2.72 -2.13
C ASP A 91 14.61 -1.68 -1.94
N GLU A 92 14.76 -1.11 -0.73
CA GLU A 92 15.72 -0.04 -0.36
C GLU A 92 17.21 -0.42 -0.50
N THR A 93 17.56 -1.43 -1.27
CA THR A 93 18.94 -1.91 -1.35
C THR A 93 19.75 -1.37 -2.55
N ALA A 94 19.28 -0.36 -3.27
CA ALA A 94 19.95 0.11 -4.51
C ALA A 94 21.15 1.05 -4.32
N VAL A 95 21.58 1.43 -3.10
CA VAL A 95 22.64 2.45 -2.94
C VAL A 95 23.94 1.97 -2.24
N ARG A 96 24.12 0.70 -1.98
CA ARG A 96 25.46 0.18 -1.57
C ARG A 96 25.74 -1.21 -2.17
N PRO A 97 26.88 -1.44 -2.84
CA PRO A 97 27.31 -2.79 -3.21
C PRO A 97 27.62 -3.55 -1.90
N ARG A 98 26.65 -4.33 -1.41
CA ARG A 98 26.90 -5.35 -0.38
C ARG A 98 27.26 -6.65 -1.09
N PRO A 99 28.16 -7.47 -0.51
CA PRO A 99 28.42 -8.81 -1.03
C PRO A 99 27.09 -9.58 -1.16
N PRO A 100 26.96 -10.52 -2.11
CA PRO A 100 25.70 -11.18 -2.41
C PRO A 100 25.20 -11.93 -1.18
N VAL A 101 24.27 -11.33 -0.47
CA VAL A 101 23.44 -12.07 0.49
C VAL A 101 22.55 -12.95 -0.40
N ILE A 102 22.49 -14.24 -0.10
CA ILE A 102 21.56 -15.16 -0.77
C ILE A 102 20.15 -14.56 -0.57
N ARG A 103 19.66 -13.87 -1.59
CA ARG A 103 18.32 -13.27 -1.58
C ARG A 103 17.33 -14.42 -1.51
N ALA A 104 16.33 -14.32 -0.63
CA ALA A 104 15.18 -15.20 -0.70
C ALA A 104 14.66 -15.15 -2.14
N ARG A 105 14.66 -16.30 -2.82
CA ARG A 105 14.25 -16.39 -4.23
C ARG A 105 12.84 -15.84 -4.34
N SER A 106 12.66 -14.80 -5.16
CA SER A 106 11.32 -14.30 -5.45
C SER A 106 10.48 -15.46 -6.00
N LEU A 107 9.27 -15.62 -5.48
CA LEU A 107 8.31 -16.62 -5.95
C LEU A 107 7.47 -16.08 -7.11
N GLY A 108 7.54 -14.76 -7.36
CA GLY A 108 6.74 -14.08 -8.37
C GLY A 108 7.48 -13.86 -9.69
N GLU A 109 6.95 -12.97 -10.49
CA GLU A 109 7.30 -12.75 -11.88
C GLU A 109 8.39 -11.67 -12.03
N THR A 110 9.64 -12.08 -11.92
CA THR A 110 10.81 -11.20 -12.04
C THR A 110 11.41 -11.16 -13.46
N GLY A 111 10.97 -12.06 -14.35
CA GLY A 111 11.46 -12.14 -15.72
C GLY A 111 10.82 -11.13 -16.68
N ARG A 112 11.41 -11.02 -17.88
CA ARG A 112 10.83 -10.27 -18.98
C ARG A 112 9.53 -10.93 -19.46
N ALA A 113 8.43 -10.21 -19.47
CA ALA A 113 7.11 -10.68 -19.89
C ALA A 113 6.64 -9.92 -21.13
N ARG A 114 6.27 -10.64 -22.17
CA ARG A 114 5.61 -10.11 -23.38
C ARG A 114 4.57 -11.15 -23.84
N PRO A 115 3.28 -10.77 -23.94
CA PRO A 115 2.72 -9.47 -23.59
C PRO A 115 2.89 -9.13 -22.12
N LEU A 116 2.78 -7.84 -21.79
CA LEU A 116 2.76 -7.37 -20.41
C LEU A 116 1.51 -7.88 -19.69
N ARG A 117 1.62 -8.18 -18.40
CA ARG A 117 0.48 -8.64 -17.59
C ARG A 117 0.58 -8.14 -16.15
N PRO A 118 -0.54 -8.13 -15.38
CA PRO A 118 -0.50 -7.81 -13.96
C PRO A 118 0.42 -8.74 -13.17
N GLY A 119 1.02 -8.22 -12.11
CA GLY A 119 1.88 -8.99 -11.19
C GLY A 119 3.35 -9.06 -11.59
N VAL A 120 3.73 -8.66 -12.82
CA VAL A 120 5.14 -8.69 -13.26
C VAL A 120 5.94 -7.54 -12.65
N SER A 121 7.25 -7.74 -12.59
CA SER A 121 8.22 -6.70 -12.18
C SER A 121 8.18 -5.51 -13.14
N VAL A 122 8.11 -4.30 -12.60
CA VAL A 122 8.19 -3.03 -13.35
C VAL A 122 8.81 -1.96 -12.46
N ALA A 123 9.49 -0.98 -13.05
CA ALA A 123 9.94 0.20 -12.31
C ALA A 123 10.34 1.34 -13.25
N HIS A 124 10.45 2.54 -12.68
CA HIS A 124 11.26 3.63 -13.22
C HIS A 124 12.72 3.15 -13.38
N VAL A 125 13.42 3.63 -14.38
CA VAL A 125 14.80 3.20 -14.70
C VAL A 125 15.77 3.35 -13.51
N ASP A 126 15.54 4.30 -12.60
CA ASP A 126 16.36 4.57 -11.41
C ASP A 126 15.79 3.97 -10.11
N VAL A 127 14.73 3.18 -10.20
CA VAL A 127 14.10 2.50 -9.05
C VAL A 127 14.42 1.00 -9.11
N SER A 128 14.55 0.36 -7.94
CA SER A 128 14.93 -1.05 -7.86
C SER A 128 13.93 -1.96 -8.58
N ALA A 129 12.76 -2.14 -8.07
CA ALA A 129 11.65 -2.85 -8.68
C ALA A 129 10.37 -2.77 -7.83
N GLY A 130 9.23 -2.85 -8.50
CA GLY A 130 7.91 -3.02 -7.92
C GLY A 130 7.04 -3.90 -8.82
N THR A 131 5.74 -3.80 -8.68
CA THR A 131 4.76 -4.63 -9.37
C THR A 131 3.91 -3.80 -10.33
N LEU A 132 3.71 -4.28 -11.55
CA LEU A 132 2.66 -3.80 -12.44
C LEU A 132 1.31 -4.26 -11.88
N GLY A 133 0.51 -3.30 -11.38
CA GLY A 133 -0.75 -3.62 -10.70
C GLY A 133 -1.89 -3.88 -11.66
N ALA A 134 -2.09 -2.93 -12.56
CA ALA A 134 -3.20 -2.97 -13.51
C ALA A 134 -2.86 -2.20 -14.78
N PHE A 135 -3.73 -2.32 -15.77
CA PHE A 135 -3.80 -1.43 -16.91
C PHE A 135 -5.03 -0.53 -16.76
N VAL A 136 -4.85 0.73 -17.09
CA VAL A 136 -5.90 1.75 -16.97
C VAL A 136 -5.98 2.59 -18.24
N HIS A 137 -7.17 3.08 -18.54
CA HIS A 137 -7.38 4.13 -19.54
C HIS A 137 -7.27 5.50 -18.89
N VAL A 138 -6.48 6.39 -19.51
CA VAL A 138 -6.43 7.82 -19.25
C VAL A 138 -6.45 8.50 -20.63
N ASP A 139 -7.38 9.41 -20.84
CA ASP A 139 -7.58 10.13 -22.13
C ASP A 139 -7.65 9.20 -23.35
N GLY A 140 -8.20 7.99 -23.18
CA GLY A 140 -8.36 6.98 -24.23
C GLY A 140 -7.10 6.14 -24.53
N GLU A 141 -5.99 6.40 -23.88
CA GLU A 141 -4.74 5.63 -24.02
C GLU A 141 -4.56 4.65 -22.87
N ILE A 142 -3.90 3.50 -23.12
CA ILE A 142 -3.60 2.48 -22.11
C ILE A 142 -2.31 2.85 -21.35
N HIS A 143 -2.42 2.81 -20.02
CA HIS A 143 -1.31 3.06 -19.12
C HIS A 143 -1.12 1.89 -18.15
N VAL A 144 0.12 1.70 -17.71
CA VAL A 144 0.44 0.87 -16.54
C VAL A 144 0.11 1.65 -15.28
N LEU A 145 -0.58 1.02 -14.34
CA LEU A 145 -0.81 1.53 -12.98
C LEU A 145 0.13 0.83 -11.99
N SER A 146 0.81 1.61 -11.16
CA SER A 146 1.59 1.16 -10.02
C SER A 146 1.71 2.28 -8.97
N ASN A 147 2.59 2.15 -7.99
CA ASN A 147 2.81 3.21 -7.00
C ASN A 147 3.72 4.34 -7.54
N TYR A 148 3.60 5.52 -6.89
CA TYR A 148 4.54 6.62 -7.06
C TYR A 148 5.98 6.15 -6.81
N HIS A 149 6.23 5.48 -5.68
CA HIS A 149 7.58 5.03 -5.32
C HIS A 149 8.13 3.91 -6.24
N VAL A 150 7.31 3.36 -7.15
CA VAL A 150 7.70 2.38 -8.17
C VAL A 150 7.96 3.04 -9.52
N LEU A 151 7.03 3.85 -10.02
CA LEU A 151 7.11 4.45 -11.36
C LEU A 151 7.76 5.83 -11.40
N SER A 152 7.92 6.48 -10.24
CA SER A 152 8.61 7.75 -10.08
C SER A 152 9.81 7.61 -9.14
N GLY A 153 9.61 7.03 -7.96
CA GLY A 153 10.65 6.76 -6.96
C GLY A 153 11.05 7.97 -6.15
N THR A 154 11.25 9.11 -6.76
CA THR A 154 11.71 10.36 -6.10
C THR A 154 10.95 11.58 -6.63
N PRO A 155 10.93 12.69 -5.86
CA PRO A 155 10.36 13.96 -6.34
C PRO A 155 11.06 14.52 -7.58
N ARG A 156 12.30 14.07 -7.87
CA ARG A 156 13.10 14.53 -9.02
C ARG A 156 12.71 13.90 -10.35
N ALA A 157 12.01 12.77 -10.33
CA ALA A 157 11.53 12.13 -11.54
C ALA A 157 10.57 13.06 -12.29
N SER A 158 10.58 12.97 -13.61
CA SER A 158 9.83 13.84 -14.51
C SER A 158 8.92 13.03 -15.43
N VAL A 159 7.78 13.60 -15.79
CA VAL A 159 6.95 13.02 -16.87
C VAL A 159 7.81 12.87 -18.13
N GLY A 160 7.78 11.70 -18.75
CA GLY A 160 8.65 11.33 -19.87
C GLY A 160 9.82 10.41 -19.48
N ASP A 161 10.14 10.27 -18.20
CA ASP A 161 11.18 9.36 -17.72
C ASP A 161 10.85 7.91 -18.07
N VAL A 162 11.90 7.13 -18.34
CA VAL A 162 11.77 5.76 -18.85
C VAL A 162 11.30 4.79 -17.76
N VAL A 163 10.33 3.97 -18.13
CA VAL A 163 9.86 2.82 -17.33
C VAL A 163 10.28 1.53 -18.02
N VAL A 164 10.83 0.59 -17.25
CA VAL A 164 11.34 -0.70 -17.73
C VAL A 164 10.63 -1.90 -17.12
N GLN A 165 10.54 -2.99 -17.87
CA GLN A 165 10.03 -4.28 -17.44
C GLN A 165 10.92 -5.42 -17.98
N PRO A 166 11.56 -6.19 -17.09
CA PRO A 166 11.47 -6.12 -15.62
C PRO A 166 12.11 -4.85 -15.04
N GLY A 167 11.88 -4.58 -13.76
CA GLY A 167 12.59 -3.50 -13.05
C GLY A 167 14.10 -3.76 -12.95
N PRO A 168 14.94 -2.72 -12.69
CA PRO A 168 16.39 -2.84 -12.65
C PRO A 168 16.92 -3.90 -11.70
N ALA A 169 16.31 -4.11 -10.53
CA ALA A 169 16.72 -5.16 -9.59
C ALA A 169 16.54 -6.59 -10.16
N ASP A 170 15.74 -6.74 -11.19
CA ASP A 170 15.49 -8.00 -11.90
C ASP A 170 16.19 -8.05 -13.26
N GLY A 171 17.14 -7.13 -13.51
CA GLY A 171 18.00 -7.10 -14.69
C GLY A 171 17.44 -6.30 -15.86
N GLY A 172 16.35 -5.54 -15.67
CA GLY A 172 15.82 -4.65 -16.69
C GLY A 172 16.74 -3.47 -16.97
N GLN A 173 16.87 -3.09 -18.24
CA GLN A 173 17.75 -2.03 -18.72
C GLN A 173 17.13 -1.28 -19.89
N ALA A 174 17.23 0.05 -19.87
CA ALA A 174 16.91 0.86 -21.04
C ALA A 174 18.09 0.83 -22.05
N PRO A 175 17.83 0.88 -23.36
CA PRO A 175 16.52 0.94 -24.01
C PRO A 175 15.84 -0.43 -24.21
N ARG A 176 16.58 -1.55 -24.02
CA ARG A 176 16.17 -2.92 -24.38
C ARG A 176 14.83 -3.35 -23.74
N ASP A 177 14.64 -2.99 -22.47
CA ASP A 177 13.51 -3.43 -21.66
C ASP A 177 12.51 -2.30 -21.38
N ARG A 178 12.65 -1.18 -22.11
CA ARG A 178 11.70 -0.08 -22.03
C ARG A 178 10.29 -0.58 -22.37
N VAL A 179 9.29 -0.12 -21.60
CA VAL A 179 7.87 -0.41 -21.83
C VAL A 179 7.03 0.83 -22.00
N GLY A 180 7.58 1.99 -21.70
CA GLY A 180 6.87 3.25 -21.80
C GLY A 180 7.57 4.35 -21.00
N THR A 181 6.81 5.38 -20.67
CA THR A 181 7.30 6.54 -19.94
C THR A 181 6.33 6.96 -18.83
N LEU A 182 6.88 7.48 -17.73
CA LEU A 182 6.07 8.11 -16.67
C LEU A 182 5.14 9.15 -17.29
N ALA A 183 3.84 9.02 -17.08
CA ALA A 183 2.82 9.89 -17.66
C ALA A 183 2.12 10.77 -16.62
N GLY A 184 2.02 10.29 -15.38
CA GLY A 184 1.41 11.04 -14.28
C GLY A 184 1.64 10.37 -12.95
N ARG A 185 1.51 11.15 -11.89
CA ARG A 185 1.65 10.68 -10.51
C ARG A 185 0.89 11.59 -9.56
N VAL A 186 0.55 11.11 -8.38
CA VAL A 186 0.12 11.96 -7.27
C VAL A 186 1.37 12.47 -6.56
N GLU A 187 1.52 13.78 -6.43
CA GLU A 187 2.67 14.37 -5.75
C GLU A 187 2.62 14.07 -4.24
N LEU A 188 3.77 13.65 -3.71
CA LEU A 188 3.96 13.37 -2.29
C LEU A 188 4.89 14.44 -1.69
N GLU A 189 4.36 15.19 -0.72
CA GLU A 189 5.10 16.24 -0.03
C GLU A 189 5.96 15.65 1.10
N PRO A 190 7.24 16.00 1.22
CA PRO A 190 8.10 15.50 2.28
C PRO A 190 7.52 15.72 3.68
N ASN A 191 7.41 14.65 4.47
CA ASN A 191 6.79 14.62 5.80
C ASN A 191 5.32 15.10 5.80
N GLY A 192 4.65 15.02 4.67
CA GLY A 192 3.27 15.49 4.45
C GLY A 192 2.21 14.44 4.74
N ARG A 193 1.00 14.78 4.32
CA ARG A 193 -0.19 13.89 4.34
C ARG A 193 -0.60 13.59 2.91
N ALA A 194 -1.05 12.36 2.69
CA ALA A 194 -1.53 11.90 1.40
C ALA A 194 -2.73 10.96 1.56
N LEU A 195 -3.48 10.76 0.49
CA LEU A 195 -4.54 9.76 0.41
C LEU A 195 -4.07 8.51 -0.34
N VAL A 196 -3.22 8.69 -1.35
CA VAL A 196 -2.78 7.60 -2.21
C VAL A 196 -1.31 7.76 -2.61
N ASP A 197 -0.66 6.64 -2.82
CA ASP A 197 0.66 6.50 -3.41
C ASP A 197 0.48 5.81 -4.76
N CYS A 198 0.34 6.59 -5.85
CA CYS A 198 0.09 6.03 -7.17
C CYS A 198 0.69 6.86 -8.30
N ALA A 199 1.01 6.17 -9.39
CA ALA A 199 1.50 6.75 -10.63
C ALA A 199 1.09 5.88 -11.83
N ILE A 200 1.13 6.48 -13.02
CA ILE A 200 0.88 5.81 -14.30
C ILE A 200 2.04 6.01 -15.26
N ALA A 201 2.27 4.99 -16.09
CA ALA A 201 3.21 5.07 -17.20
C ALA A 201 2.46 4.76 -18.52
N ARG A 202 2.59 5.66 -19.51
CA ARG A 202 2.04 5.43 -20.85
C ARG A 202 2.85 4.35 -21.53
N LEU A 203 2.17 3.34 -22.07
CA LEU A 203 2.81 2.28 -22.82
C LEU A 203 3.32 2.76 -24.18
N ASP A 204 4.44 2.18 -24.60
CA ASP A 204 4.88 2.32 -25.99
C ASP A 204 3.85 1.61 -26.92
N PRO A 205 3.57 2.14 -28.11
CA PRO A 205 2.48 1.67 -28.97
C PRO A 205 2.50 0.18 -29.30
N GLU A 206 3.70 -0.40 -29.44
CA GLU A 206 3.89 -1.82 -29.72
C GLU A 206 3.54 -2.75 -28.54
N LEU A 207 3.26 -2.19 -27.37
CA LEU A 207 2.88 -2.92 -26.15
C LEU A 207 1.42 -2.63 -25.73
N ALA A 208 0.63 -1.97 -26.57
CA ALA A 208 -0.74 -1.57 -26.26
C ALA A 208 -1.77 -2.73 -26.22
N GLU A 209 -1.34 -3.98 -26.45
CA GLU A 209 -2.14 -5.20 -26.32
C GLU A 209 -1.64 -6.06 -25.15
N PRO A 210 -1.86 -5.65 -23.89
CA PRO A 210 -1.44 -6.43 -22.72
C PRO A 210 -2.35 -7.64 -22.47
N ASP A 211 -1.84 -8.63 -21.76
CA ASP A 211 -2.66 -9.66 -21.16
C ASP A 211 -3.32 -9.13 -19.87
N LEU A 212 -4.63 -9.10 -19.82
CA LEU A 212 -5.42 -8.53 -18.71
C LEU A 212 -5.84 -9.57 -17.67
N GLN A 213 -5.25 -10.77 -17.70
CA GLN A 213 -5.66 -11.86 -16.84
C GLN A 213 -4.98 -11.81 -15.47
N TYR A 214 -5.79 -11.88 -14.43
CA TYR A 214 -5.40 -12.15 -13.05
C TYR A 214 -5.69 -13.61 -12.71
N PRO A 215 -5.22 -14.12 -11.56
CA PRO A 215 -5.58 -15.47 -11.10
C PRO A 215 -7.08 -15.75 -10.96
N VAL A 216 -7.91 -14.71 -10.90
CA VAL A 216 -9.38 -14.75 -10.81
C VAL A 216 -10.08 -14.41 -12.12
N GLY A 217 -9.35 -14.29 -13.22
CA GLY A 217 -9.86 -13.81 -14.51
C GLY A 217 -9.64 -12.30 -14.71
N ARG A 218 -10.42 -11.65 -15.55
CA ARG A 218 -10.33 -10.19 -15.73
C ARG A 218 -10.88 -9.45 -14.53
N VAL A 219 -10.25 -8.32 -14.18
CA VAL A 219 -10.66 -7.41 -13.10
C VAL A 219 -10.96 -6.05 -13.72
N THR A 220 -12.24 -5.77 -13.94
CA THR A 220 -12.70 -4.56 -14.68
C THR A 220 -13.62 -3.68 -13.85
N THR A 221 -14.01 -4.13 -12.66
CA THR A 221 -14.92 -3.42 -11.76
C THR A 221 -14.25 -3.11 -10.44
N THR A 222 -14.76 -2.10 -9.75
CA THR A 222 -14.25 -1.66 -8.46
C THR A 222 -15.34 -1.65 -7.40
N ALA A 223 -14.98 -1.82 -6.14
CA ALA A 223 -15.86 -1.59 -5.01
C ALA A 223 -15.08 -1.11 -3.78
N ASP A 224 -15.77 -0.41 -2.92
CA ASP A 224 -15.29 -0.16 -1.55
C ASP A 224 -15.42 -1.43 -0.72
N VAL A 225 -14.59 -1.55 0.30
CA VAL A 225 -14.65 -2.65 1.27
C VAL A 225 -15.34 -2.19 2.54
N LEU A 226 -16.05 -3.12 3.17
CA LEU A 226 -16.73 -2.89 4.45
C LEU A 226 -15.95 -3.48 5.65
N GLY A 227 -14.91 -4.26 5.38
CA GLY A 227 -14.14 -5.02 6.35
C GLY A 227 -14.56 -6.48 6.44
N GLY A 228 -13.56 -7.37 6.59
CA GLY A 228 -13.77 -8.81 6.66
C GLY A 228 -13.75 -9.55 5.33
N GLU A 229 -13.71 -8.85 4.19
CA GLU A 229 -13.67 -9.46 2.87
C GLU A 229 -12.41 -10.29 2.65
N SER A 230 -12.57 -11.43 1.98
CA SER A 230 -11.45 -12.21 1.43
C SER A 230 -10.92 -11.54 0.19
N VAL A 231 -9.60 -11.31 0.17
CA VAL A 231 -8.92 -10.64 -0.94
C VAL A 231 -7.68 -11.42 -1.38
N GLY A 232 -7.29 -11.19 -2.62
CA GLY A 232 -6.06 -11.73 -3.20
C GLY A 232 -5.29 -10.64 -3.93
N LYS A 233 -4.03 -10.95 -4.24
CA LYS A 233 -3.20 -10.16 -5.14
C LYS A 233 -2.23 -11.07 -5.88
N ILE A 234 -1.68 -10.58 -6.98
CA ILE A 234 -0.48 -11.13 -7.61
C ILE A 234 0.60 -10.05 -7.62
N GLY A 235 1.82 -10.40 -7.21
CA GLY A 235 2.92 -9.45 -7.12
C GLY A 235 4.27 -10.06 -7.44
N ARG A 236 5.22 -9.18 -7.76
CA ARG A 236 6.59 -9.51 -8.19
C ARG A 236 7.32 -10.43 -7.20
N THR A 237 7.12 -10.24 -5.89
CA THR A 237 7.95 -10.90 -4.88
C THR A 237 7.30 -12.14 -4.30
N THR A 238 6.05 -12.06 -3.87
CA THR A 238 5.37 -13.17 -3.20
C THR A 238 4.36 -13.90 -4.10
N ALA A 239 4.33 -13.61 -5.39
CA ALA A 239 3.37 -14.19 -6.35
C ALA A 239 1.92 -14.00 -5.89
N VAL A 240 1.10 -15.04 -6.00
CA VAL A 240 -0.29 -15.03 -5.58
C VAL A 240 -0.39 -15.26 -4.08
N THR A 241 -0.97 -14.31 -3.37
CA THR A 241 -1.28 -14.44 -1.93
C THR A 241 -2.75 -14.15 -1.67
N ARG A 242 -3.23 -14.63 -0.53
CA ARG A 242 -4.60 -14.42 -0.07
C ARG A 242 -4.60 -13.85 1.34
N GLY A 243 -5.56 -12.97 1.60
CA GLY A 243 -5.72 -12.27 2.86
C GLY A 243 -7.16 -11.92 3.16
N ARG A 244 -7.33 -11.22 4.26
CA ARG A 244 -8.61 -10.69 4.71
C ARG A 244 -8.44 -9.22 5.07
N VAL A 245 -9.40 -8.38 4.72
CA VAL A 245 -9.47 -6.99 5.18
C VAL A 245 -9.75 -6.99 6.69
N THR A 246 -8.83 -6.40 7.46
CA THR A 246 -8.92 -6.37 8.94
C THR A 246 -9.30 -5.01 9.48
N ALA A 247 -8.99 -3.94 8.74
CA ALA A 247 -9.49 -2.60 9.06
C ALA A 247 -9.67 -1.77 7.79
N ILE A 248 -10.55 -0.79 7.86
CA ILE A 248 -10.87 0.16 6.80
C ILE A 248 -10.83 1.58 7.34
N GLU A 249 -10.80 2.56 6.43
CA GLU A 249 -10.80 3.98 6.80
C GLU A 249 -9.73 4.29 7.86
N LEU A 250 -8.55 3.65 7.80
CA LEU A 250 -7.45 3.96 8.70
C LEU A 250 -6.87 5.33 8.37
N ASP A 251 -6.96 6.25 9.32
CA ASP A 251 -6.32 7.57 9.25
C ASP A 251 -5.03 7.58 10.06
N ASP A 252 -4.13 8.48 9.69
CA ASP A 252 -2.82 8.64 10.33
C ASP A 252 -1.90 7.39 10.21
N VAL A 253 -1.99 6.64 9.11
CA VAL A 253 -1.05 5.55 8.82
C VAL A 253 0.30 6.13 8.41
N VAL A 254 1.28 6.07 9.31
CA VAL A 254 2.61 6.66 9.07
C VAL A 254 3.53 5.65 8.42
N VAL A 255 4.01 6.00 7.23
CA VAL A 255 4.85 5.16 6.36
C VAL A 255 6.18 5.83 6.07
N GLY A 256 7.29 5.10 6.20
CA GLY A 256 8.63 5.59 5.85
C GLY A 256 8.91 5.44 4.36
N TYR A 257 9.38 6.53 3.74
CA TYR A 257 9.74 6.63 2.32
C TYR A 257 11.22 6.98 2.09
N GLY A 258 12.09 6.67 3.04
CA GLY A 258 13.53 6.97 2.95
C GLY A 258 13.86 8.44 3.20
N ASP A 259 15.06 8.86 2.78
CA ASP A 259 15.63 10.15 3.21
C ASP A 259 14.99 11.37 2.53
N GLU A 260 14.52 11.23 1.28
CA GLU A 260 14.01 12.38 0.51
C GLU A 260 12.58 12.77 0.91
N LEU A 261 11.70 11.81 1.07
CA LEU A 261 10.30 12.04 1.46
C LEU A 261 10.07 11.91 2.97
N GLY A 262 10.96 11.20 3.68
CA GLY A 262 10.86 11.02 5.12
C GLY A 262 9.71 10.11 5.54
N GLU A 263 8.93 10.53 6.52
CA GLU A 263 7.72 9.84 6.99
C GLU A 263 6.48 10.57 6.47
N LEU A 264 5.62 9.84 5.76
CA LEU A 264 4.34 10.34 5.24
C LEU A 264 3.19 9.74 6.03
N SER A 265 2.14 10.53 6.24
CA SER A 265 0.90 10.08 6.87
C SER A 265 -0.18 9.88 5.81
N PHE A 266 -0.78 8.69 5.79
CA PHE A 266 -1.86 8.36 4.87
C PHE A 266 -3.19 8.22 5.60
N ASP A 267 -4.24 8.79 5.02
CA ASP A 267 -5.61 8.70 5.54
C ASP A 267 -6.48 7.79 4.66
N ASN A 268 -7.54 7.26 5.24
CA ASN A 268 -8.51 6.39 4.58
C ASN A 268 -7.91 5.09 4.02
N GLN A 269 -6.98 4.46 4.75
CA GLN A 269 -6.31 3.27 4.25
C GLN A 269 -7.05 1.98 4.62
N ILE A 270 -6.83 0.94 3.79
CA ILE A 270 -7.28 -0.43 4.02
C ILE A 270 -6.12 -1.24 4.60
N GLU A 271 -6.38 -2.03 5.65
CA GLU A 271 -5.44 -2.98 6.23
C GLU A 271 -5.81 -4.40 5.84
N VAL A 272 -4.83 -5.17 5.39
CA VAL A 272 -4.99 -6.58 4.99
C VAL A 272 -4.02 -7.45 5.78
N GLU A 273 -4.51 -8.56 6.28
CA GLU A 273 -3.75 -9.62 6.93
C GLU A 273 -3.75 -10.89 6.08
N SER A 274 -2.63 -11.63 6.07
CA SER A 274 -2.56 -12.92 5.39
C SER A 274 -3.45 -13.97 6.08
N THR A 275 -4.23 -14.71 5.30
CA THR A 275 -5.01 -15.87 5.78
C THR A 275 -4.26 -17.19 5.70
N ARG A 276 -2.97 -17.14 5.27
CA ARG A 276 -2.10 -18.31 5.15
C ARG A 276 -0.80 -18.11 5.94
N PRO A 277 -0.03 -19.15 6.21
CA PRO A 277 1.32 -18.99 6.76
C PRO A 277 2.17 -18.08 5.88
N GLY A 278 2.88 -17.14 6.51
CA GLY A 278 3.67 -16.11 5.86
C GLY A 278 2.91 -14.79 5.59
N PRO A 279 3.60 -13.76 5.11
CA PRO A 279 3.03 -12.45 4.90
C PRO A 279 2.15 -12.39 3.65
N PHE A 280 1.19 -11.47 3.63
CA PHE A 280 0.40 -11.15 2.45
C PHE A 280 1.25 -10.45 1.38
N SER A 281 2.19 -9.60 1.79
CA SER A 281 3.10 -8.90 0.88
C SER A 281 4.51 -8.75 1.44
N ARG A 282 5.47 -8.50 0.56
CA ARG A 282 6.87 -8.16 0.89
C ARG A 282 7.36 -7.05 -0.02
N GLY A 283 8.55 -6.52 0.27
CA GLY A 283 9.24 -5.56 -0.60
C GLY A 283 9.26 -6.02 -2.07
N GLY A 284 8.88 -5.14 -2.98
CA GLY A 284 8.67 -5.42 -4.40
C GLY A 284 7.26 -5.82 -4.82
N ASP A 285 6.34 -6.11 -3.88
CA ASP A 285 4.91 -6.29 -4.20
C ASP A 285 4.15 -4.95 -4.30
N SER A 286 4.80 -3.83 -3.98
CA SER A 286 4.26 -2.48 -4.19
C SER A 286 3.72 -2.29 -5.59
N GLY A 287 2.55 -1.72 -5.69
CA GLY A 287 1.84 -1.54 -6.95
C GLY A 287 0.91 -2.70 -7.31
N ALA A 288 0.95 -3.83 -6.60
CA ALA A 288 0.03 -4.94 -6.87
C ALA A 288 -1.43 -4.51 -6.66
N LEU A 289 -2.30 -4.86 -7.60
CA LEU A 289 -3.74 -4.70 -7.43
C LEU A 289 -4.26 -5.74 -6.44
N VAL A 290 -5.04 -5.27 -5.47
CA VAL A 290 -5.77 -6.11 -4.53
C VAL A 290 -7.21 -6.25 -4.99
N TYR A 291 -7.69 -7.49 -5.09
CA TYR A 291 -8.99 -7.83 -5.64
C TYR A 291 -9.69 -8.92 -4.81
N ARG A 292 -11.01 -8.97 -4.89
CA ARG A 292 -11.85 -10.03 -4.32
C ARG A 292 -11.87 -11.25 -5.25
N GLU A 293 -12.31 -12.40 -4.74
CA GLU A 293 -12.40 -13.63 -5.52
C GLU A 293 -13.39 -13.57 -6.70
N ASP A 294 -14.33 -12.63 -6.67
CA ASP A 294 -15.28 -12.36 -7.75
C ASP A 294 -14.74 -11.42 -8.86
N GLY A 295 -13.44 -11.08 -8.81
CA GLY A 295 -12.80 -10.23 -9.83
C GLY A 295 -13.06 -8.73 -9.66
N VAL A 296 -13.46 -8.28 -8.46
CA VAL A 296 -13.67 -6.87 -8.15
C VAL A 296 -12.42 -6.28 -7.50
N ALA A 297 -11.84 -5.23 -8.08
CA ALA A 297 -10.71 -4.50 -7.51
C ALA A 297 -11.13 -3.72 -6.27
N VAL A 298 -10.30 -3.73 -5.22
CA VAL A 298 -10.57 -3.02 -3.98
C VAL A 298 -9.47 -2.02 -3.62
N GLY A 299 -8.23 -2.22 -4.09
CA GLY A 299 -7.17 -1.27 -3.79
C GLY A 299 -5.83 -1.54 -4.46
N LEU A 300 -4.90 -0.61 -4.25
CA LEU A 300 -3.51 -0.66 -4.72
C LEU A 300 -2.57 -0.79 -3.52
N LEU A 301 -1.83 -1.88 -3.46
CA LEU A 301 -0.90 -2.19 -2.37
C LEU A 301 0.29 -1.23 -2.41
N PHE A 302 0.64 -0.61 -1.27
CA PHE A 302 1.75 0.35 -1.25
C PHE A 302 2.72 0.18 -0.06
N ALA A 303 2.25 -0.33 1.08
CA ALA A 303 3.09 -0.41 2.28
C ALA A 303 2.82 -1.68 3.09
N GLY A 304 3.77 -2.02 3.94
CA GLY A 304 3.63 -3.13 4.87
C GLY A 304 4.47 -2.97 6.12
N SER A 305 4.13 -3.73 7.15
CA SER A 305 4.89 -3.84 8.40
C SER A 305 5.62 -5.17 8.46
N GLU A 306 6.78 -5.19 9.12
CA GLU A 306 7.57 -6.41 9.32
C GLU A 306 6.99 -7.30 10.42
N SER A 307 6.11 -6.78 11.26
CA SER A 307 5.50 -7.47 12.40
C SER A 307 4.05 -7.02 12.58
N GLY A 308 3.31 -7.75 13.37
CA GLY A 308 1.88 -7.53 13.60
C GLY A 308 1.04 -8.59 12.90
N GLY A 309 -0.29 -8.46 13.05
CA GLY A 309 -1.23 -9.48 12.62
C GLY A 309 -1.29 -10.71 13.53
N ASP A 310 -2.34 -11.49 13.40
CA ASP A 310 -2.58 -12.68 14.23
C ASP A 310 -1.54 -13.78 13.97
N ASN A 311 -1.00 -13.85 12.74
CA ASN A 311 0.05 -14.80 12.36
C ASN A 311 1.48 -14.27 12.61
N GLY A 312 1.64 -13.03 13.10
CA GLY A 312 2.93 -12.39 13.35
C GLY A 312 3.74 -12.04 12.09
N SER A 313 3.18 -12.22 10.90
CA SER A 313 3.91 -12.05 9.63
C SER A 313 3.85 -10.63 9.04
N GLY A 314 3.28 -9.68 9.78
CA GLY A 314 3.07 -8.30 9.35
C GLY A 314 1.69 -8.05 8.78
N LEU A 315 1.40 -6.77 8.61
CA LEU A 315 0.17 -6.23 8.02
C LEU A 315 0.51 -5.51 6.73
N THR A 316 -0.42 -5.49 5.80
CA THR A 316 -0.28 -4.83 4.50
C THR A 316 -1.27 -3.67 4.42
N TYR A 317 -0.83 -2.53 3.88
CA TYR A 317 -1.65 -1.35 3.69
C TYR A 317 -1.89 -1.11 2.21
N VAL A 318 -3.13 -0.73 1.90
CA VAL A 318 -3.66 -0.67 0.55
C VAL A 318 -4.43 0.62 0.38
N ASN A 319 -4.10 1.41 -0.67
CA ASN A 319 -4.88 2.59 -1.04
C ASN A 319 -6.20 2.14 -1.66
N PRO A 320 -7.38 2.69 -1.26
CA PRO A 320 -8.66 2.36 -1.89
C PRO A 320 -8.63 2.63 -3.39
N ILE A 321 -9.09 1.67 -4.21
CA ILE A 321 -8.97 1.77 -5.66
C ILE A 321 -9.75 2.95 -6.24
N GLY A 322 -10.90 3.27 -5.67
CA GLY A 322 -11.69 4.43 -6.09
C GLY A 322 -10.91 5.74 -5.93
N SER A 323 -10.19 5.90 -4.81
CA SER A 323 -9.32 7.07 -4.57
C SER A 323 -8.14 7.12 -5.54
N VAL A 324 -7.53 5.98 -5.84
CA VAL A 324 -6.42 5.87 -6.81
C VAL A 324 -6.86 6.30 -8.20
N LEU A 325 -7.95 5.73 -8.69
CA LEU A 325 -8.47 6.00 -10.03
C LEU A 325 -8.94 7.46 -10.17
N ALA A 326 -9.64 7.98 -9.15
CA ALA A 326 -10.09 9.38 -9.14
C ALA A 326 -8.90 10.37 -9.17
N ALA A 327 -7.85 10.11 -8.38
CA ALA A 327 -6.67 10.97 -8.33
C ALA A 327 -5.89 11.02 -9.66
N LEU A 328 -5.99 9.97 -10.48
CA LEU A 328 -5.30 9.86 -11.78
C LEU A 328 -6.22 10.15 -12.97
N GLY A 329 -7.52 10.39 -12.76
CA GLY A 329 -8.50 10.51 -13.85
C GLY A 329 -8.59 9.23 -14.69
N ALA A 330 -8.42 8.07 -14.08
CA ALA A 330 -8.26 6.79 -14.75
C ALA A 330 -9.46 5.85 -14.58
N THR A 331 -9.61 4.89 -15.50
CA THR A 331 -10.55 3.76 -15.38
C THR A 331 -9.83 2.44 -15.67
N LEU A 332 -10.25 1.34 -15.05
CA LEU A 332 -9.70 0.01 -15.37
C LEU A 332 -10.03 -0.40 -16.82
N VAL A 333 -9.10 -1.14 -17.45
CA VAL A 333 -9.26 -1.70 -18.81
C VAL A 333 -10.12 -2.97 -18.77
#